data_1713fb4ec159fb9c14aba3f17064ac41
#
_entry.id   1713fb4ec159fb9c14aba3f17064ac41
#
_cell.length_a   1.000
_cell.length_b   1.000
_cell.length_c   1.000
_cell.angle_alpha   90.00
_cell.angle_beta   90.00
_cell.angle_gamma   90.00
#
_symmetry.space_group_name_H-M   'P 1'
#
loop_
_entity.id
_entity.type
_entity.pdbx_description
1 polymer ?
#
loop_
_entity_poly.entity_id
_entity_poly.type
_entity_poly.pdbx_seq_one_letter_code
_entity_poly.pdbx_strand_id
1 'polypeptide(L)'
;MNKGFKKVETTISKYNNEDNIYNKYFKNETFDDIISVSFIDCIFDNCILNKKMFNSTLTNCLFKNCDMSNLNIDECGLHFITITNSKLLGLELSNSILKNSIIENNISNLLNIYNADIKNTDFKNNNMINSRLYEIRLNKTNFIENNMTDIEIITTNLNNVD
;
A
#
# COMPACT_ATOMS: atom_id res chain seq x y z
N MET A 1 29.52 -2.20 -32.89
CA MET A 1 29.10 -3.35 -32.06
C MET A 1 28.03 -2.87 -31.09
N ASN A 2 26.77 -3.09 -31.45
CA ASN A 2 25.62 -2.77 -30.57
C ASN A 2 25.50 -3.88 -29.52
N LYS A 3 25.83 -3.58 -28.27
CA LYS A 3 25.47 -4.44 -27.16
C LYS A 3 23.97 -4.29 -26.93
N GLY A 4 23.19 -5.25 -27.43
CA GLY A 4 21.77 -5.33 -27.18
C GLY A 4 21.50 -5.37 -25.68
N PHE A 5 20.69 -4.43 -25.19
CA PHE A 5 20.10 -4.51 -23.88
C PHE A 5 19.23 -5.79 -23.82
N LYS A 6 19.66 -6.77 -23.04
CA LYS A 6 18.80 -7.90 -22.71
C LYS A 6 17.58 -7.33 -21.97
N LYS A 7 16.41 -7.43 -22.60
CA LYS A 7 15.13 -7.18 -21.95
C LYS A 7 15.05 -8.16 -20.79
N VAL A 8 15.08 -7.66 -19.55
CA VAL A 8 14.83 -8.50 -18.38
C VAL A 8 13.37 -8.93 -18.53
N GLU A 9 13.13 -10.21 -18.78
CA GLU A 9 11.77 -10.76 -18.75
C GLU A 9 11.29 -10.63 -17.30
N THR A 10 10.36 -9.72 -17.09
CA THR A 10 9.67 -9.57 -15.81
C THR A 10 8.73 -10.76 -15.65
N THR A 11 8.97 -11.56 -14.64
CA THR A 11 8.04 -12.62 -14.25
C THR A 11 6.75 -11.97 -13.77
N ILE A 12 5.63 -12.25 -14.43
CA ILE A 12 4.31 -11.81 -14.02
C ILE A 12 3.76 -12.86 -13.05
N SER A 13 3.60 -12.46 -11.80
CA SER A 13 3.05 -13.34 -10.77
C SER A 13 1.53 -13.20 -10.74
N LYS A 14 0.82 -14.31 -10.90
CA LYS A 14 -0.64 -14.37 -10.85
C LYS A 14 -1.07 -15.12 -9.60
N TYR A 15 -1.79 -14.41 -8.74
CA TYR A 15 -2.38 -14.95 -7.53
C TYR A 15 -3.85 -14.56 -7.51
N ASN A 16 -4.73 -15.54 -7.47
CA ASN A 16 -6.17 -15.31 -7.41
C ASN A 16 -6.90 -16.51 -6.76
N ASN A 17 -8.16 -16.31 -6.41
CA ASN A 17 -9.09 -17.37 -6.00
C ASN A 17 -8.64 -18.17 -4.77
N GLU A 18 -8.61 -17.50 -3.62
CA GLU A 18 -8.42 -18.13 -2.30
C GLU A 18 -7.02 -18.70 -2.04
N ASP A 19 -6.01 -18.27 -2.79
CA ASP A 19 -4.64 -18.63 -2.49
C ASP A 19 -4.21 -18.10 -1.10
N ASN A 20 -3.58 -18.97 -0.33
CA ASN A 20 -2.95 -18.60 0.94
C ASN A 20 -1.44 -18.73 0.80
N ILE A 21 -0.75 -17.61 0.86
CA ILE A 21 0.68 -17.50 0.65
C ILE A 21 1.37 -17.18 1.97
N TYR A 22 2.30 -18.02 2.39
CA TYR A 22 2.98 -17.91 3.67
C TYR A 22 4.50 -17.78 3.49
N ASN A 23 5.14 -16.92 4.31
CA ASN A 23 6.60 -16.86 4.46
C ASN A 23 7.36 -16.71 3.13
N LYS A 24 6.81 -15.94 2.18
CA LYS A 24 7.42 -15.81 0.86
C LYS A 24 8.16 -14.49 0.70
N TYR A 25 9.32 -14.56 0.07
CA TYR A 25 10.11 -13.42 -0.36
C TYR A 25 9.99 -13.24 -1.86
N PHE A 26 9.28 -12.20 -2.27
CA PHE A 26 9.14 -11.77 -3.66
C PHE A 26 10.20 -10.71 -3.95
N LYS A 27 10.96 -10.88 -5.02
CA LYS A 27 11.99 -9.92 -5.41
C LYS A 27 11.97 -9.65 -6.91
N ASN A 28 11.90 -8.36 -7.26
CA ASN A 28 11.87 -7.90 -8.66
C ASN A 28 10.70 -8.51 -9.45
N GLU A 29 9.58 -8.78 -8.81
CA GLU A 29 8.41 -9.38 -9.45
C GLU A 29 7.38 -8.30 -9.82
N THR A 30 6.67 -8.53 -10.91
CA THR A 30 5.50 -7.74 -11.28
C THR A 30 4.25 -8.57 -11.03
N PHE A 31 3.32 -8.00 -10.29
CA PHE A 31 2.05 -8.65 -9.96
C PHE A 31 0.96 -8.23 -10.95
N ASP A 32 0.15 -9.18 -11.34
CA ASP A 32 -1.15 -8.93 -11.98
C ASP A 32 -2.19 -8.60 -10.91
N ASP A 33 -3.48 -8.54 -11.26
CA ASP A 33 -4.53 -8.36 -10.27
C ASP A 33 -4.44 -9.44 -9.17
N ILE A 34 -4.59 -8.98 -7.93
CA ILE A 34 -4.60 -9.83 -6.72
C ILE A 34 -6.05 -9.87 -6.23
N ILE A 35 -6.70 -11.01 -6.34
CA ILE A 35 -8.13 -11.14 -6.02
C ILE A 35 -8.37 -12.32 -5.08
N SER A 36 -8.94 -12.04 -3.92
CA SER A 36 -9.27 -13.05 -2.90
C SER A 36 -8.06 -13.88 -2.46
N VAL A 37 -6.93 -13.20 -2.20
CA VAL A 37 -5.65 -13.84 -1.81
C VAL A 37 -5.29 -13.43 -0.39
N SER A 38 -4.73 -14.35 0.37
CA SER A 38 -4.16 -14.09 1.68
C SER A 38 -2.63 -14.19 1.64
N PHE A 39 -1.94 -13.10 1.98
CA PHE A 39 -0.48 -13.09 2.18
C PHE A 39 -0.18 -12.96 3.67
N ILE A 40 0.62 -13.88 4.21
CA ILE A 40 1.01 -13.90 5.62
C ILE A 40 2.52 -14.04 5.72
N ASP A 41 3.15 -13.17 6.52
CA ASP A 41 4.60 -13.17 6.75
C ASP A 41 5.41 -13.06 5.44
N CYS A 42 4.96 -12.21 4.51
CA CYS A 42 5.57 -12.06 3.20
C CYS A 42 6.39 -10.78 3.08
N ILE A 43 7.42 -10.82 2.25
CA ILE A 43 8.24 -9.66 1.91
C ILE A 43 8.18 -9.41 0.40
N PHE A 44 7.89 -8.17 0.03
CA PHE A 44 7.91 -7.67 -1.33
C PHE A 44 9.05 -6.66 -1.46
N ASP A 45 10.08 -6.98 -2.23
CA ASP A 45 11.27 -6.17 -2.42
C ASP A 45 11.48 -5.82 -3.89
N ASN A 46 11.45 -4.52 -4.20
CA ASN A 46 11.57 -4.02 -5.56
C ASN A 46 10.53 -4.64 -6.52
N CYS A 47 9.30 -4.81 -6.03
CA CYS A 47 8.19 -5.36 -6.79
C CYS A 47 7.32 -4.26 -7.40
N ILE A 48 6.59 -4.61 -8.46
CA ILE A 48 5.61 -3.73 -9.10
C ILE A 48 4.21 -4.29 -8.83
N LEU A 49 3.39 -3.49 -8.13
CA LEU A 49 1.99 -3.79 -7.83
C LEU A 49 1.16 -2.55 -8.20
N ASN A 50 0.79 -2.42 -9.44
CA ASN A 50 0.14 -1.20 -9.96
C ASN A 50 -1.19 -1.45 -10.67
N LYS A 51 -1.85 -2.54 -10.31
CA LYS A 51 -3.16 -2.90 -10.85
C LYS A 51 -4.24 -2.90 -9.77
N LYS A 52 -4.83 -4.01 -9.47
CA LYS A 52 -5.90 -4.14 -8.48
C LYS A 52 -5.56 -5.16 -7.40
N MET A 53 -5.91 -4.81 -6.16
CA MET A 53 -5.97 -5.75 -5.04
C MET A 53 -7.38 -5.67 -4.48
N PHE A 54 -8.11 -6.78 -4.55
CA PHE A 54 -9.52 -6.82 -4.17
C PHE A 54 -9.82 -8.00 -3.27
N ASN A 55 -10.65 -7.77 -2.24
CA ASN A 55 -11.13 -8.80 -1.32
C ASN A 55 -9.98 -9.68 -0.79
N SER A 56 -8.86 -9.08 -0.45
CA SER A 56 -7.63 -9.77 -0.07
C SER A 56 -7.18 -9.38 1.34
N THR A 57 -6.41 -10.26 1.97
CA THR A 57 -5.90 -10.02 3.31
C THR A 57 -4.37 -10.10 3.33
N LEU A 58 -3.75 -9.10 3.95
CA LEU A 58 -2.32 -9.07 4.17
C LEU A 58 -2.06 -8.98 5.67
N THR A 59 -1.24 -9.89 6.18
CA THR A 59 -0.86 -9.92 7.60
C THR A 59 0.64 -10.05 7.74
N ASN A 60 1.23 -9.13 8.52
CA ASN A 60 2.68 -9.10 8.77
C ASN A 60 3.51 -9.10 7.48
N CYS A 61 3.17 -8.19 6.56
CA CYS A 61 3.85 -8.07 5.28
C CYS A 61 4.70 -6.79 5.21
N LEU A 62 5.86 -6.91 4.57
CA LEU A 62 6.78 -5.81 4.31
C LEU A 62 6.83 -5.52 2.81
N PHE A 63 6.55 -4.28 2.43
CA PHE A 63 6.79 -3.73 1.10
C PHE A 63 7.94 -2.75 1.16
N LYS A 64 9.03 -3.02 0.48
CA LYS A 64 10.18 -2.12 0.42
C LYS A 64 10.64 -1.90 -1.02
N ASN A 65 10.95 -0.65 -1.34
CA ASN A 65 11.40 -0.26 -2.68
C ASN A 65 10.41 -0.64 -3.80
N CYS A 66 9.13 -0.78 -3.49
CA CYS A 66 8.12 -1.20 -4.44
C CYS A 66 7.56 -0.03 -5.25
N ASP A 67 7.09 -0.32 -6.46
CA ASP A 67 6.25 0.59 -7.23
C ASP A 67 4.78 0.14 -7.12
N MET A 68 4.04 0.87 -6.32
CA MET A 68 2.60 0.68 -6.07
C MET A 68 1.80 1.86 -6.64
N SER A 69 2.35 2.56 -7.64
CA SER A 69 1.69 3.70 -8.26
C SER A 69 0.39 3.29 -8.94
N ASN A 70 -0.69 4.02 -8.66
CA ASN A 70 -2.04 3.75 -9.15
C ASN A 70 -2.60 2.36 -8.75
N LEU A 71 -2.03 1.69 -7.76
CA LEU A 71 -2.61 0.47 -7.20
C LEU A 71 -3.97 0.82 -6.57
N ASN A 72 -5.00 0.09 -6.96
CA ASN A 72 -6.31 0.17 -6.34
C ASN A 72 -6.46 -0.99 -5.33
N ILE A 73 -6.55 -0.65 -4.05
CA ILE A 73 -6.77 -1.59 -2.94
C ILE A 73 -8.21 -1.40 -2.46
N ASP A 74 -9.05 -2.39 -2.65
CA ASP A 74 -10.47 -2.30 -2.35
C ASP A 74 -10.97 -3.56 -1.60
N GLU A 75 -11.79 -3.36 -0.58
CA GLU A 75 -12.33 -4.41 0.30
C GLU A 75 -11.24 -5.30 0.94
N CYS A 76 -10.09 -4.72 1.29
CA CYS A 76 -8.95 -5.47 1.82
C CYS A 76 -8.74 -5.28 3.32
N GLY A 77 -8.19 -6.33 3.95
CA GLY A 77 -7.70 -6.29 5.33
C GLY A 77 -6.18 -6.22 5.37
N LEU A 78 -5.63 -5.11 5.89
CA LEU A 78 -4.20 -4.83 5.97
C LEU A 78 -3.79 -4.75 7.45
N HIS A 79 -3.13 -5.78 7.96
CA HIS A 79 -2.76 -5.89 9.36
C HIS A 79 -1.26 -6.08 9.54
N PHE A 80 -0.64 -5.25 10.39
CA PHE A 80 0.80 -5.29 10.64
C PHE A 80 1.63 -5.12 9.35
N ILE A 81 1.24 -4.13 8.55
CA ILE A 81 1.91 -3.83 7.28
C ILE A 81 2.99 -2.78 7.50
N THR A 82 4.14 -3.01 6.89
CA THR A 82 5.15 -1.96 6.73
C THR A 82 5.34 -1.66 5.25
N ILE A 83 5.20 -0.39 4.86
CA ILE A 83 5.52 0.08 3.51
C ILE A 83 6.60 1.14 3.64
N THR A 84 7.76 0.90 3.04
CA THR A 84 8.89 1.82 3.14
C THR A 84 9.62 2.03 1.82
N ASN A 85 10.15 3.24 1.63
CA ASN A 85 10.95 3.62 0.46
C ASN A 85 10.28 3.27 -0.89
N SER A 86 8.97 3.39 -0.96
CA SER A 86 8.16 2.93 -2.08
C SER A 86 7.45 4.09 -2.78
N LYS A 87 6.99 3.85 -4.00
CA LYS A 87 6.16 4.78 -4.75
C LYS A 87 4.70 4.41 -4.59
N LEU A 88 3.92 5.30 -4.01
CA LEU A 88 2.48 5.17 -3.79
C LEU A 88 1.72 6.28 -4.52
N LEU A 89 2.29 6.80 -5.62
CA LEU A 89 1.70 7.89 -6.39
C LEU A 89 0.31 7.50 -6.92
N GLY A 90 -0.72 8.23 -6.54
CA GLY A 90 -2.09 7.93 -6.96
C GLY A 90 -2.64 6.59 -6.47
N LEU A 91 -2.04 5.99 -5.43
CA LEU A 91 -2.60 4.78 -4.80
C LEU A 91 -3.98 5.09 -4.22
N GLU A 92 -4.91 4.19 -4.43
CA GLU A 92 -6.26 4.24 -3.86
C GLU A 92 -6.44 3.13 -2.81
N LEU A 93 -6.92 3.49 -1.62
CA LEU A 93 -7.32 2.56 -0.58
C LEU A 93 -8.78 2.81 -0.24
N SER A 94 -9.66 1.90 -0.61
CA SER A 94 -11.09 2.06 -0.41
C SER A 94 -11.72 0.87 0.31
N ASN A 95 -12.79 1.13 1.06
CA ASN A 95 -13.60 0.12 1.75
C ASN A 95 -12.77 -0.89 2.57
N SER A 96 -11.62 -0.47 3.07
CA SER A 96 -10.57 -1.34 3.59
C SER A 96 -10.21 -1.02 5.04
N ILE A 97 -9.49 -1.93 5.65
CA ILE A 97 -9.03 -1.81 7.04
C ILE A 97 -7.50 -1.80 7.04
N LEU A 98 -6.89 -0.79 7.66
CA LEU A 98 -5.44 -0.70 7.88
C LEU A 98 -5.16 -0.61 9.38
N LYS A 99 -4.51 -1.62 9.96
CA LYS A 99 -4.26 -1.67 11.41
C LYS A 99 -2.85 -2.05 11.77
N ASN A 100 -2.35 -1.43 12.87
CA ASN A 100 -1.06 -1.75 13.48
C ASN A 100 0.09 -1.68 12.47
N SER A 101 0.11 -0.62 11.65
CA SER A 101 0.94 -0.55 10.46
C SER A 101 1.87 0.67 10.47
N ILE A 102 2.91 0.64 9.66
CA ILE A 102 3.85 1.73 9.47
C ILE A 102 3.99 2.02 7.97
N ILE A 103 3.74 3.27 7.60
CA ILE A 103 3.87 3.76 6.22
C ILE A 103 4.91 4.88 6.25
N GLU A 104 6.13 4.62 5.78
CA GLU A 104 7.22 5.56 6.00
C GLU A 104 8.14 5.77 4.80
N ASN A 105 8.64 7.00 4.66
CA ASN A 105 9.63 7.36 3.64
C ASN A 105 9.15 7.10 2.20
N ASN A 106 7.86 7.30 1.91
CA ASN A 106 7.28 7.01 0.60
C ASN A 106 6.97 8.28 -0.19
N ILE A 107 6.94 8.13 -1.52
CA ILE A 107 6.38 9.12 -2.44
C ILE A 107 4.89 8.78 -2.62
N SER A 108 4.03 9.50 -1.90
CA SER A 108 2.59 9.20 -1.78
C SER A 108 1.71 10.35 -2.27
N ASN A 109 2.19 11.14 -3.24
CA ASN A 109 1.39 12.22 -3.81
C ASN A 109 0.11 11.67 -4.43
N LEU A 110 -0.98 12.43 -4.36
CA LEU A 110 -2.28 12.02 -4.88
C LEU A 110 -2.80 10.71 -4.26
N LEU A 111 -2.33 10.35 -3.06
CA LEU A 111 -2.87 9.22 -2.30
C LEU A 111 -4.36 9.50 -2.01
N ASN A 112 -5.20 8.54 -2.32
CA ASN A 112 -6.63 8.63 -2.09
C ASN A 112 -7.09 7.52 -1.14
N ILE A 113 -7.59 7.89 0.03
CA ILE A 113 -8.15 6.95 1.00
C ILE A 113 -9.62 7.28 1.20
N TYR A 114 -10.49 6.32 0.92
CA TYR A 114 -11.93 6.48 0.97
C TYR A 114 -12.61 5.36 1.75
N ASN A 115 -13.55 5.71 2.63
CA ASN A 115 -14.36 4.78 3.41
C ASN A 115 -13.51 3.68 4.07
N ALA A 116 -12.44 4.06 4.75
CA ALA A 116 -11.50 3.13 5.35
C ALA A 116 -11.40 3.30 6.88
N ASP A 117 -11.10 2.19 7.57
CA ASP A 117 -10.77 2.18 8.99
C ASP A 117 -9.25 2.09 9.18
N ILE A 118 -8.66 3.13 9.75
CA ILE A 118 -7.23 3.19 10.04
C ILE A 118 -7.03 3.27 11.56
N LYS A 119 -6.32 2.29 12.12
CA LYS A 119 -6.12 2.19 13.56
C LYS A 119 -4.70 1.80 13.95
N ASN A 120 -4.14 2.46 14.99
CA ASN A 120 -2.78 2.21 15.49
C ASN A 120 -1.75 2.23 14.34
N THR A 121 -1.80 3.24 13.48
CA THR A 121 -0.98 3.30 12.28
C THR A 121 -0.22 4.61 12.23
N ASP A 122 1.05 4.52 11.90
CA ASP A 122 1.91 5.69 11.76
C ASP A 122 2.22 5.96 10.28
N PHE A 123 1.98 7.19 9.85
CA PHE A 123 2.47 7.73 8.59
C PHE A 123 3.64 8.65 8.90
N LYS A 124 4.86 8.30 8.45
CA LYS A 124 6.09 9.02 8.79
C LYS A 124 6.89 9.43 7.55
N ASN A 125 7.33 10.67 7.50
CA ASN A 125 8.23 11.15 6.44
C ASN A 125 7.73 10.85 5.01
N ASN A 126 6.41 10.86 4.77
CA ASN A 126 5.87 10.63 3.43
C ASN A 126 5.64 11.97 2.71
N ASN A 127 5.78 11.94 1.39
CA ASN A 127 5.33 13.06 0.57
C ASN A 127 3.89 12.79 0.10
N MET A 128 2.92 13.45 0.75
CA MET A 128 1.47 13.24 0.57
C MET A 128 0.79 14.46 -0.09
N ILE A 129 1.49 15.17 -0.96
CA ILE A 129 0.97 16.37 -1.62
C ILE A 129 -0.30 16.03 -2.44
N ASN A 130 -1.31 16.90 -2.37
CA ASN A 130 -2.58 16.75 -3.09
C ASN A 130 -3.32 15.44 -2.80
N SER A 131 -3.12 14.87 -1.62
CA SER A 131 -3.79 13.62 -1.22
C SER A 131 -5.18 13.90 -0.64
N ARG A 132 -6.03 12.88 -0.64
CA ARG A 132 -7.40 12.98 -0.14
C ARG A 132 -7.70 11.87 0.85
N LEU A 133 -8.20 12.26 2.02
CA LEU A 133 -8.68 11.37 3.06
C LEU A 133 -10.17 11.64 3.26
N TYR A 134 -11.02 10.76 2.76
CA TYR A 134 -12.45 10.99 2.61
C TYR A 134 -13.28 9.89 3.27
N GLU A 135 -14.23 10.26 4.14
CA GLU A 135 -15.08 9.30 4.86
C GLU A 135 -14.32 8.21 5.61
N ILE A 136 -13.15 8.54 6.19
CA ILE A 136 -12.31 7.59 6.91
C ILE A 136 -12.54 7.65 8.43
N ARG A 137 -12.25 6.58 9.15
CA ARG A 137 -12.17 6.56 10.61
C ARG A 137 -10.71 6.41 11.03
N LEU A 138 -10.21 7.41 11.74
CA LEU A 138 -8.86 7.42 12.29
C LEU A 138 -8.92 7.19 13.80
N ASN A 139 -8.14 6.23 14.30
CA ASN A 139 -8.03 5.96 15.74
C ASN A 139 -6.59 5.61 16.10
N LYS A 140 -5.97 6.39 16.98
CA LYS A 140 -4.56 6.24 17.36
C LYS A 140 -3.67 6.18 16.10
N THR A 141 -3.85 7.14 15.23
CA THR A 141 -3.13 7.25 13.96
C THR A 141 -2.34 8.54 13.96
N ASN A 142 -1.05 8.46 13.67
CA ASN A 142 -0.15 9.59 13.73
C ASN A 142 0.35 9.96 12.33
N PHE A 143 0.47 11.27 12.07
CA PHE A 143 1.04 11.81 10.85
C PHE A 143 2.30 12.61 11.20
N ILE A 144 3.46 11.97 11.19
CA ILE A 144 4.72 12.50 11.70
C ILE A 144 5.61 12.93 10.54
N GLU A 145 5.99 14.21 10.51
CA GLU A 145 6.95 14.76 9.53
C GLU A 145 6.55 14.49 8.06
N ASN A 146 5.26 14.38 7.75
CA ASN A 146 4.81 14.25 6.37
C ASN A 146 4.68 15.61 5.68
N ASN A 147 4.96 15.65 4.37
CA ASN A 147 4.57 16.78 3.56
C ASN A 147 3.11 16.61 3.13
N MET A 148 2.23 17.36 3.77
CA MET A 148 0.77 17.30 3.56
C MET A 148 0.25 18.56 2.85
N THR A 149 1.04 19.18 2.00
CA THR A 149 0.62 20.35 1.21
C THR A 149 -0.58 19.99 0.36
N ASP A 150 -1.61 20.85 0.40
CA ASP A 150 -2.86 20.71 -0.34
C ASP A 150 -3.60 19.38 -0.10
N ILE A 151 -3.46 18.81 1.10
CA ILE A 151 -4.24 17.62 1.48
C ILE A 151 -5.69 18.02 1.78
N GLU A 152 -6.62 17.19 1.34
CA GLU A 152 -8.02 17.29 1.71
C GLU A 152 -8.39 16.21 2.73
N ILE A 153 -8.88 16.61 3.90
CA ILE A 153 -9.42 15.67 4.91
C ILE A 153 -10.88 16.02 5.10
N ILE A 154 -11.77 15.19 4.59
CA ILE A 154 -13.20 15.41 4.63
C ILE A 154 -13.89 14.33 5.44
N THR A 155 -14.49 14.73 6.53
CA THR A 155 -15.26 13.96 7.50
C THR A 155 -14.68 12.68 7.99
N THR A 156 -14.54 12.64 9.29
CA THR A 156 -14.15 11.39 9.85
C THR A 156 -14.29 11.42 11.33
N ASN A 157 -14.30 10.28 11.90
CA ASN A 157 -14.16 10.15 13.32
C ASN A 157 -12.68 10.21 13.66
N LEU A 158 -12.23 11.29 14.28
CA LEU A 158 -10.85 11.50 14.70
C LEU A 158 -10.72 11.19 16.19
N ASN A 159 -10.17 10.05 16.54
CA ASN A 159 -9.89 9.69 17.92
C ASN A 159 -8.37 9.49 18.13
N ASN A 160 -7.75 10.35 18.96
CA ASN A 160 -6.31 10.28 19.25
C ASN A 160 -5.47 10.26 17.96
N VAL A 161 -5.58 11.33 17.18
CA VAL A 161 -4.80 11.56 15.97
C VAL A 161 -3.83 12.71 16.26
N ASP A 162 -2.57 12.48 16.00
CA ASP A 162 -1.48 13.47 16.15
C ASP A 162 -0.81 13.72 14.78
#